data_93e90a7f5bd18898b34a12f628887732
#
_entry.id   93e90a7f5bd18898b34a12f628887732
#
_cell.length_a   1.000
_cell.length_b   1.000
_cell.length_c   1.000
_cell.angle_alpha   90.00
_cell.angle_beta   90.00
_cell.angle_gamma   90.00
#
_symmetry.space_group_name_H-M   'P 1'
#
loop_
_entity.id
_entity.type
_entity.pdbx_description
1 polymer ?
#
loop_
_entity_poly.entity_id
_entity_poly.type
_entity_poly.pdbx_seq_one_letter_code
_entity_poly.pdbx_strand_id
1 'polypeptide(L)'
;MAAKVLAIVLAGGEGKRLMPLTTDRAKPAVPFGGMYRMVDFVLSNLANAGFLKIVVLTQYKSHSLDRHITKTWRMSTLLGNYVTPVPAQQRRGPWWFAGSADAIYQSFNLINDEQPDYVIVFGADHIYRMDPRQMVEDHIASGAGVTVAGIRQPLSTADQFGVIEVGEDGKRIRAFREKPTDAVGLPDAPDEIYASMGNYVFTTRALCEAVERDAADKTSKHDMGGSIIPMLVERGEANVYDFKDNEVPGSTDRDRGYWRDVGTLDSFYDAHMDLINVHPVFNLYNFEWPIYTEQPPYPPAKFVHAWGERVGRAVSSMVSPGSVISGSLVENSIVAPKVKVHSWAHVEGAVLMEGVQIGRHAVVRRAILDKNVHVPEGAEIGVDLEKDRQRYTVSDNGIVVIGKGQRVEP
;
A
#
# COMPACT_ATOMS: atom_id res chain seq x y z
N MET A 1 33.62 -5.34 -0.15
CA MET A 1 32.53 -5.81 -1.04
C MET A 1 31.26 -5.11 -0.57
N ALA A 2 30.39 -4.70 -1.46
CA ALA A 2 29.09 -4.16 -1.05
C ALA A 2 28.28 -5.27 -0.36
N ALA A 3 27.55 -4.92 0.70
CA ALA A 3 26.72 -5.85 1.45
C ALA A 3 25.64 -6.46 0.53
N LYS A 4 25.43 -7.75 0.64
CA LYS A 4 24.35 -8.44 -0.11
C LYS A 4 23.03 -8.26 0.64
N VAL A 5 22.03 -7.75 -0.04
CA VAL A 5 20.70 -7.51 0.52
C VAL A 5 19.64 -8.26 -0.29
N LEU A 6 18.79 -8.99 0.40
CA LEU A 6 17.57 -9.59 -0.16
C LEU A 6 16.36 -8.80 0.37
N ALA A 7 15.45 -8.40 -0.50
CA ALA A 7 14.20 -7.79 -0.09
C ALA A 7 13.05 -8.82 -0.13
N ILE A 8 12.34 -8.93 0.98
CA ILE A 8 11.13 -9.74 1.14
C ILE A 8 9.96 -8.78 1.35
N VAL A 9 8.97 -8.83 0.47
CA VAL A 9 7.75 -8.03 0.54
C VAL A 9 6.60 -8.93 1.00
N LEU A 10 5.99 -8.60 2.12
CA LEU A 10 4.88 -9.35 2.70
C LEU A 10 3.55 -8.89 2.10
N ALA A 11 2.91 -9.73 1.31
CA ALA A 11 1.71 -9.42 0.53
C ALA A 11 0.57 -10.44 0.73
N GLY A 12 0.55 -11.13 1.88
CA GLY A 12 -0.40 -12.23 2.19
C GLY A 12 -1.69 -11.82 2.87
N GLY A 13 -1.87 -10.56 3.27
CA GLY A 13 -3.01 -10.08 4.06
C GLY A 13 -4.36 -10.15 3.35
N GLU A 14 -5.43 -10.52 4.08
CA GLU A 14 -6.79 -10.66 3.56
C GLU A 14 -7.47 -9.33 3.22
N GLY A 15 -7.15 -8.25 3.95
CA GLY A 15 -7.69 -6.90 3.70
C GLY A 15 -9.19 -6.75 3.96
N LYS A 16 -9.75 -7.43 4.97
CA LYS A 16 -11.22 -7.42 5.26
C LYS A 16 -11.83 -6.02 5.38
N ARG A 17 -11.11 -5.07 5.97
CA ARG A 17 -11.59 -3.69 6.19
C ARG A 17 -11.77 -2.88 4.90
N LEU A 18 -11.22 -3.35 3.77
CA LEU A 18 -11.39 -2.74 2.45
C LEU A 18 -12.46 -3.42 1.59
N MET A 19 -13.22 -4.37 2.14
CA MET A 19 -14.34 -4.90 1.38
C MET A 19 -15.33 -3.79 0.99
N PRO A 20 -15.91 -3.84 -0.23
CA PRO A 20 -15.90 -4.94 -1.20
C PRO A 20 -14.68 -4.96 -2.15
N LEU A 21 -13.74 -4.02 -2.08
CA LEU A 21 -12.61 -3.92 -3.01
C LEU A 21 -11.66 -5.12 -2.96
N THR A 22 -11.64 -5.86 -1.85
CA THR A 22 -10.83 -7.07 -1.64
C THR A 22 -11.61 -8.37 -1.78
N THR A 23 -12.84 -8.33 -2.28
CA THR A 23 -13.66 -9.53 -2.47
C THR A 23 -13.00 -10.56 -3.37
N ASP A 24 -12.33 -10.12 -4.46
CA ASP A 24 -11.73 -11.02 -5.48
C ASP A 24 -10.19 -10.88 -5.58
N ARG A 25 -9.56 -10.11 -4.73
CA ARG A 25 -8.11 -9.84 -4.81
C ARG A 25 -7.50 -9.56 -3.44
N ALA A 26 -6.20 -9.80 -3.31
CA ALA A 26 -5.41 -9.38 -2.15
C ALA A 26 -5.36 -7.84 -2.04
N LYS A 27 -5.25 -7.30 -0.81
CA LYS A 27 -5.14 -5.85 -0.57
C LYS A 27 -4.03 -5.18 -1.41
N PRO A 28 -2.80 -5.72 -1.54
CA PRO A 28 -1.76 -5.12 -2.36
C PRO A 28 -2.08 -5.02 -3.86
N ALA A 29 -3.07 -5.78 -4.34
CA ALA A 29 -3.52 -5.75 -5.73
C ALA A 29 -4.65 -4.74 -6.00
N VAL A 30 -5.14 -4.03 -4.98
CA VAL A 30 -6.17 -3.00 -5.15
C VAL A 30 -5.59 -1.83 -5.94
N PRO A 31 -6.29 -1.34 -6.99
CA PRO A 31 -5.85 -0.18 -7.76
C PRO A 31 -5.78 1.09 -6.92
N PHE A 32 -4.78 1.92 -7.17
CA PHE A 32 -4.58 3.19 -6.49
C PHE A 32 -4.11 4.27 -7.46
N GLY A 33 -4.53 5.52 -7.27
CA GLY A 33 -4.05 6.66 -8.05
C GLY A 33 -4.29 6.54 -9.56
N GLY A 34 -5.36 5.86 -9.97
CA GLY A 34 -5.74 5.64 -11.36
C GLY A 34 -5.04 4.45 -12.02
N MET A 35 -3.71 4.43 -12.10
CA MET A 35 -2.96 3.44 -12.87
C MET A 35 -2.20 2.42 -12.03
N TYR A 36 -1.89 2.74 -10.78
CA TYR A 36 -1.04 1.96 -9.90
C TYR A 36 -1.81 0.87 -9.16
N ARG A 37 -1.06 0.00 -8.47
CA ARG A 37 -1.57 -0.86 -7.40
C ARG A 37 -0.77 -0.58 -6.13
N MET A 38 -1.31 -0.88 -4.97
CA MET A 38 -0.63 -0.61 -3.68
C MET A 38 0.78 -1.21 -3.64
N VAL A 39 0.97 -2.43 -4.16
CA VAL A 39 2.28 -3.09 -4.21
C VAL A 39 3.34 -2.32 -5.01
N ASP A 40 2.93 -1.49 -5.97
CA ASP A 40 3.87 -0.75 -6.82
C ASP A 40 4.66 0.29 -6.01
N PHE A 41 4.12 0.79 -4.90
CA PHE A 41 4.80 1.77 -4.05
C PHE A 41 6.03 1.17 -3.35
N VAL A 42 5.87 0.06 -2.67
CA VAL A 42 7.00 -0.62 -2.00
C VAL A 42 8.02 -1.14 -3.02
N LEU A 43 7.56 -1.71 -4.14
CA LEU A 43 8.45 -2.21 -5.18
C LEU A 43 9.24 -1.08 -5.86
N SER A 44 8.61 0.08 -6.06
CA SER A 44 9.28 1.27 -6.60
C SER A 44 10.35 1.82 -5.66
N ASN A 45 10.07 1.89 -4.36
CA ASN A 45 11.05 2.31 -3.36
C ASN A 45 12.29 1.41 -3.37
N LEU A 46 12.09 0.09 -3.40
CA LEU A 46 13.17 -0.89 -3.47
C LEU A 46 13.96 -0.79 -4.78
N ALA A 47 13.26 -0.66 -5.91
CA ALA A 47 13.90 -0.59 -7.23
C ALA A 47 14.70 0.71 -7.40
N ASN A 48 14.16 1.86 -7.01
CA ASN A 48 14.85 3.15 -7.05
C ASN A 48 16.11 3.14 -6.17
N ALA A 49 16.07 2.44 -5.04
CA ALA A 49 17.20 2.26 -4.14
C ALA A 49 18.26 1.24 -4.66
N GLY A 50 17.98 0.56 -5.78
CA GLY A 50 18.88 -0.44 -6.34
C GLY A 50 18.80 -1.82 -5.68
N PHE A 51 17.84 -2.08 -4.81
CA PHE A 51 17.56 -3.41 -4.27
C PHE A 51 16.70 -4.18 -5.29
N LEU A 52 17.38 -4.94 -6.17
CA LEU A 52 16.76 -5.56 -7.34
C LEU A 52 16.57 -7.08 -7.21
N LYS A 53 16.86 -7.65 -6.05
CA LYS A 53 16.52 -9.03 -5.68
C LYS A 53 15.35 -8.99 -4.71
N ILE A 54 14.15 -9.13 -5.25
CA ILE A 54 12.91 -8.93 -4.49
C ILE A 54 12.03 -10.17 -4.59
N VAL A 55 11.65 -10.68 -3.43
CA VAL A 55 10.66 -11.76 -3.28
C VAL A 55 9.39 -11.17 -2.71
N VAL A 56 8.24 -11.45 -3.32
CA VAL A 56 6.93 -11.03 -2.81
C VAL A 56 6.19 -12.27 -2.33
N LEU A 57 6.07 -12.42 -1.00
CA LEU A 57 5.35 -13.56 -0.40
C LEU A 57 3.86 -13.31 -0.47
N THR A 58 3.16 -14.16 -1.21
CA THR A 58 1.71 -14.02 -1.49
C THR A 58 0.93 -15.21 -0.94
N GLN A 59 -0.32 -14.99 -0.56
CA GLN A 59 -1.20 -16.05 -0.07
C GLN A 59 -2.65 -15.85 -0.48
N TYR A 60 -3.33 -14.90 0.16
CA TYR A 60 -4.76 -14.71 0.00
C TYR A 60 -5.11 -14.10 -1.34
N LYS A 61 -5.97 -14.78 -2.14
CA LYS A 61 -6.47 -14.32 -3.45
C LYS A 61 -5.39 -13.68 -4.34
N SER A 62 -4.22 -14.33 -4.41
CA SER A 62 -3.00 -13.77 -4.98
C SER A 62 -3.01 -13.67 -6.52
N HIS A 63 -3.85 -14.42 -7.22
CA HIS A 63 -3.80 -14.54 -8.69
C HIS A 63 -3.64 -13.18 -9.42
N SER A 64 -4.45 -12.17 -9.05
CA SER A 64 -4.37 -10.85 -9.72
C SER A 64 -3.12 -10.08 -9.33
N LEU A 65 -2.56 -10.31 -8.14
CA LEU A 65 -1.30 -9.74 -7.66
C LEU A 65 -0.12 -10.38 -8.39
N ASP A 66 -0.05 -11.71 -8.39
CA ASP A 66 1.03 -12.48 -9.03
C ASP A 66 1.11 -12.15 -10.52
N ARG A 67 -0.05 -12.08 -11.19
CA ARG A 67 -0.13 -11.67 -12.60
C ARG A 67 0.38 -10.25 -12.82
N HIS A 68 0.06 -9.29 -11.94
CA HIS A 68 0.52 -7.92 -12.03
C HIS A 68 2.05 -7.85 -11.86
N ILE A 69 2.58 -8.47 -10.82
CA ILE A 69 4.02 -8.50 -10.56
C ILE A 69 4.77 -9.10 -11.75
N THR A 70 4.36 -10.28 -12.20
CA THR A 70 5.02 -10.98 -13.32
C THR A 70 5.00 -10.20 -14.63
N LYS A 71 3.93 -9.42 -14.87
CA LYS A 71 3.77 -8.64 -16.09
C LYS A 71 4.53 -7.31 -16.04
N THR A 72 4.48 -6.64 -14.89
CA THR A 72 4.97 -5.26 -14.70
C THR A 72 6.45 -5.23 -14.32
N TRP A 73 6.84 -6.06 -13.36
CA TRP A 73 8.14 -5.98 -12.68
C TRP A 73 9.17 -6.95 -13.28
N ARG A 74 9.41 -6.79 -14.59
CA ARG A 74 10.40 -7.60 -15.31
C ARG A 74 11.77 -6.98 -15.17
N MET A 75 12.64 -7.66 -14.44
CA MET A 75 14.04 -7.27 -14.27
C MET A 75 14.96 -8.00 -15.26
N SER A 76 16.19 -7.51 -15.39
CA SER A 76 17.21 -8.18 -16.22
C SER A 76 17.73 -9.43 -15.50
N THR A 77 17.26 -10.59 -15.92
CA THR A 77 17.74 -11.89 -15.40
C THR A 77 19.22 -12.15 -15.71
N LEU A 78 19.75 -11.56 -16.78
CA LEU A 78 21.17 -11.65 -17.14
C LEU A 78 22.08 -11.07 -16.04
N LEU A 79 21.58 -10.07 -15.29
CA LEU A 79 22.31 -9.45 -14.18
C LEU A 79 21.94 -10.07 -12.82
N GLY A 80 21.18 -11.15 -12.81
CA GLY A 80 20.73 -11.82 -11.59
C GLY A 80 19.67 -11.05 -10.79
N ASN A 81 19.00 -10.09 -11.43
CA ASN A 81 17.94 -9.28 -10.81
C ASN A 81 16.56 -9.92 -11.05
N TYR A 82 15.68 -9.82 -10.05
CA TYR A 82 14.32 -10.35 -10.17
C TYR A 82 13.33 -9.68 -9.20
N VAL A 83 12.07 -9.66 -9.58
CA VAL A 83 10.93 -9.49 -8.68
C VAL A 83 10.02 -10.70 -8.88
N THR A 84 9.95 -11.57 -7.88
CA THR A 84 9.26 -12.86 -8.01
C THR A 84 8.17 -12.99 -6.97
N PRO A 85 6.89 -13.19 -7.37
CA PRO A 85 5.85 -13.59 -6.44
C PRO A 85 6.05 -15.06 -6.04
N VAL A 86 6.00 -15.33 -4.74
CA VAL A 86 6.14 -16.66 -4.17
C VAL A 86 4.91 -16.95 -3.31
N PRO A 87 3.95 -17.71 -3.83
CA PRO A 87 2.80 -18.13 -3.05
C PRO A 87 3.19 -19.17 -2.00
N ALA A 88 2.33 -19.35 -0.97
CA ALA A 88 2.51 -20.39 0.04
C ALA A 88 2.62 -21.77 -0.64
N GLN A 89 3.72 -22.49 -0.39
CA GLN A 89 4.06 -23.74 -1.07
C GLN A 89 3.96 -24.97 -0.19
N GLN A 90 3.47 -24.84 1.05
CA GLN A 90 3.30 -25.94 2.00
C GLN A 90 4.60 -26.76 2.25
N ARG A 91 5.76 -26.09 2.28
CA ARG A 91 7.08 -26.73 2.40
C ARG A 91 7.32 -27.39 3.78
N ARG A 92 6.60 -26.95 4.80
CA ARG A 92 6.73 -27.39 6.19
C ARG A 92 5.52 -28.16 6.70
N GLY A 93 4.63 -28.59 5.80
CA GLY A 93 3.41 -29.33 6.13
C GLY A 93 2.22 -28.89 5.27
N PRO A 94 1.04 -29.51 5.39
CA PRO A 94 -0.11 -29.29 4.53
C PRO A 94 -0.94 -28.03 4.92
N TRP A 95 -0.31 -26.99 5.41
CA TRP A 95 -0.94 -25.75 5.82
C TRP A 95 -0.36 -24.54 5.12
N TRP A 96 -1.16 -23.49 5.10
CA TRP A 96 -0.78 -22.18 4.58
C TRP A 96 0.06 -21.40 5.61
N PHE A 97 0.53 -20.19 5.25
CA PHE A 97 1.23 -19.33 6.21
C PHE A 97 0.31 -18.99 7.38
N ALA A 98 0.74 -19.31 8.60
CA ALA A 98 0.00 -19.02 9.83
C ALA A 98 0.08 -17.53 10.21
N GLY A 99 1.18 -16.86 9.81
CA GLY A 99 1.43 -15.45 10.04
C GLY A 99 2.58 -14.94 9.18
N SER A 100 2.96 -13.69 9.36
CA SER A 100 4.03 -13.06 8.60
C SER A 100 5.42 -13.63 8.88
N ALA A 101 5.69 -14.06 10.12
CA ALA A 101 6.93 -14.74 10.48
C ALA A 101 6.99 -16.18 9.91
N ASP A 102 5.87 -16.90 9.94
CA ASP A 102 5.77 -18.23 9.35
C ASP A 102 5.94 -18.20 7.84
N ALA A 103 5.49 -17.13 7.16
CA ALA A 103 5.73 -16.94 5.73
C ALA A 103 7.23 -16.89 5.40
N ILE A 104 8.03 -16.22 6.24
CA ILE A 104 9.49 -16.16 6.09
C ILE A 104 10.10 -17.52 6.43
N TYR A 105 9.66 -18.18 7.52
CA TYR A 105 10.14 -19.49 7.90
C TYR A 105 9.94 -20.53 6.81
N GLN A 106 8.75 -20.61 6.22
CA GLN A 106 8.44 -21.52 5.12
C GLN A 106 9.22 -21.19 3.83
N SER A 107 9.80 -19.99 3.76
CA SER A 107 10.54 -19.48 2.60
C SER A 107 12.06 -19.41 2.82
N PHE A 108 12.60 -20.09 3.81
CA PHE A 108 14.04 -20.07 4.12
C PHE A 108 14.95 -20.50 2.98
N ASN A 109 14.45 -21.34 2.07
CA ASN A 109 15.21 -21.69 0.87
C ASN A 109 15.64 -20.46 0.06
N LEU A 110 14.81 -19.41 0.02
CA LEU A 110 15.11 -18.18 -0.72
C LEU A 110 16.29 -17.43 -0.08
N ILE A 111 16.33 -17.39 1.25
CA ILE A 111 17.45 -16.81 2.01
C ILE A 111 18.72 -17.68 1.83
N ASN A 112 18.57 -18.99 1.90
CA ASN A 112 19.69 -19.93 1.74
C ASN A 112 20.28 -19.91 0.33
N ASP A 113 19.46 -19.75 -0.70
CA ASP A 113 19.92 -19.70 -2.09
C ASP A 113 20.66 -18.38 -2.37
N GLU A 114 20.20 -17.26 -1.83
CA GLU A 114 20.80 -15.94 -2.05
C GLU A 114 21.98 -15.62 -1.11
N GLN A 115 22.04 -16.23 0.07
CA GLN A 115 23.07 -15.97 1.09
C GLN A 115 23.29 -14.46 1.34
N PRO A 116 22.22 -13.68 1.69
CA PRO A 116 22.37 -12.27 1.94
C PRO A 116 23.01 -11.99 3.31
N ASP A 117 23.68 -10.83 3.43
CA ASP A 117 24.15 -10.33 4.73
C ASP A 117 22.98 -9.74 5.53
N TYR A 118 22.08 -9.06 4.83
CA TYR A 118 20.89 -8.38 5.40
C TYR A 118 19.63 -8.71 4.62
N VAL A 119 18.50 -8.72 5.34
CA VAL A 119 17.17 -8.94 4.76
C VAL A 119 16.28 -7.75 5.07
N ILE A 120 15.76 -7.11 4.02
CA ILE A 120 14.68 -6.13 4.12
C ILE A 120 13.36 -6.90 4.16
N VAL A 121 12.48 -6.58 5.13
CA VAL A 121 11.13 -7.15 5.24
C VAL A 121 10.13 -6.00 5.30
N PHE A 122 9.45 -5.74 4.20
CA PHE A 122 8.50 -4.62 4.06
C PHE A 122 7.08 -5.09 3.80
N GLY A 123 6.08 -4.35 4.32
CA GLY A 123 4.68 -4.54 4.01
C GLY A 123 4.33 -4.01 2.61
N ALA A 124 3.33 -4.61 1.95
CA ALA A 124 2.94 -4.31 0.57
C ALA A 124 1.68 -3.43 0.45
N ASP A 125 1.18 -2.86 1.52
CA ASP A 125 -0.17 -2.31 1.60
C ASP A 125 -0.24 -0.86 2.12
N HIS A 126 0.89 -0.14 2.06
CA HIS A 126 1.00 1.26 2.46
C HIS A 126 1.35 2.16 1.26
N ILE A 127 0.93 3.42 1.35
CA ILE A 127 1.27 4.45 0.37
C ILE A 127 2.30 5.37 0.99
N TYR A 128 3.53 5.33 0.46
CA TYR A 128 4.65 6.11 0.94
C TYR A 128 5.79 6.16 -0.09
N ARG A 129 6.71 7.09 0.10
CA ARG A 129 7.97 7.17 -0.64
C ARG A 129 9.13 7.12 0.34
N MET A 130 10.12 6.29 0.06
CA MET A 130 11.25 6.03 0.94
C MET A 130 12.50 5.68 0.11
N ASP A 131 13.66 6.13 0.54
CA ASP A 131 14.93 5.53 0.15
C ASP A 131 15.38 4.51 1.21
N PRO A 132 15.14 3.21 0.97
CA PRO A 132 15.52 2.17 1.93
C PRO A 132 17.03 2.03 2.19
N ARG A 133 17.89 2.61 1.34
CA ARG A 133 19.36 2.56 1.55
C ARG A 133 19.74 3.20 2.87
N GLN A 134 19.13 4.34 3.19
CA GLN A 134 19.42 5.08 4.42
C GLN A 134 19.10 4.24 5.67
N MET A 135 17.99 3.52 5.66
CA MET A 135 17.63 2.61 6.75
C MET A 135 18.60 1.41 6.85
N VAL A 136 19.04 0.86 5.71
CA VAL A 136 20.02 -0.24 5.68
C VAL A 136 21.38 0.25 6.19
N GLU A 137 21.81 1.44 5.81
CA GLU A 137 23.05 2.05 6.29
C GLU A 137 23.03 2.31 7.79
N ASP A 138 21.92 2.84 8.33
CA ASP A 138 21.72 3.03 9.78
C ASP A 138 21.74 1.68 10.51
N HIS A 139 21.08 0.65 9.96
CA HIS A 139 21.11 -0.70 10.50
C HIS A 139 22.53 -1.27 10.59
N ILE A 140 23.30 -1.16 9.52
CA ILE A 140 24.70 -1.64 9.47
C ILE A 140 25.54 -0.88 10.50
N ALA A 141 25.40 0.43 10.57
CA ALA A 141 26.15 1.28 11.51
C ALA A 141 25.82 0.98 12.96
N SER A 142 24.57 0.62 13.26
CA SER A 142 24.12 0.30 14.62
C SER A 142 24.57 -1.08 15.12
N GLY A 143 24.85 -2.01 14.21
CA GLY A 143 25.13 -3.41 14.53
C GLY A 143 23.98 -4.17 15.18
N ALA A 144 22.76 -3.66 15.09
CA ALA A 144 21.56 -4.28 15.65
C ALA A 144 21.20 -5.60 14.94
N GLY A 145 20.39 -6.42 15.58
CA GLY A 145 19.77 -7.62 14.96
C GLY A 145 18.61 -7.24 14.06
N VAL A 146 17.85 -6.20 14.47
CA VAL A 146 16.77 -5.60 13.68
C VAL A 146 16.72 -4.09 13.83
N THR A 147 16.39 -3.41 12.75
CA THR A 147 15.97 -2.00 12.76
C THR A 147 14.53 -1.92 12.26
N VAL A 148 13.68 -1.21 13.01
CA VAL A 148 12.26 -1.01 12.71
C VAL A 148 12.05 0.42 12.24
N ALA A 149 11.43 0.62 11.09
CA ALA A 149 11.02 1.97 10.68
C ALA A 149 9.85 2.45 11.53
N GLY A 150 10.05 3.56 12.22
CA GLY A 150 9.05 4.25 13.02
C GLY A 150 8.65 5.56 12.38
N ILE A 151 7.35 5.80 12.29
CA ILE A 151 6.82 7.11 11.90
C ILE A 151 6.24 7.81 13.11
N ARG A 152 6.48 9.11 13.23
CA ARG A 152 5.91 9.91 14.31
C ARG A 152 4.41 10.14 14.06
N GLN A 153 3.61 9.84 15.07
CA GLN A 153 2.16 10.00 15.07
C GLN A 153 1.70 10.63 16.39
N PRO A 154 0.57 11.35 16.40
CA PRO A 154 0.02 11.86 17.64
C PRO A 154 -0.22 10.74 18.66
N LEU A 155 0.13 10.97 19.93
CA LEU A 155 -0.08 10.03 21.04
C LEU A 155 -1.53 9.53 21.12
N SER A 156 -2.50 10.40 20.80
CA SER A 156 -3.92 10.06 20.79
C SER A 156 -4.33 8.96 19.80
N THR A 157 -3.45 8.57 18.86
CA THR A 157 -3.69 7.53 17.86
C THR A 157 -2.99 6.21 18.17
N ALA A 158 -2.42 6.06 19.36
CA ALA A 158 -1.62 4.91 19.76
C ALA A 158 -2.39 3.57 19.69
N ASP A 159 -3.69 3.60 19.92
CA ASP A 159 -4.59 2.44 19.84
C ASP A 159 -4.82 1.90 18.43
N GLN A 160 -4.29 2.57 17.40
CA GLN A 160 -4.42 2.16 16.00
C GLN A 160 -3.20 1.40 15.48
N PHE A 161 -2.04 1.54 16.12
CA PHE A 161 -0.75 1.08 15.61
C PHE A 161 0.02 0.18 16.60
N GLY A 162 1.00 -0.54 16.07
CA GLY A 162 2.09 -1.07 16.88
C GLY A 162 2.99 0.09 17.32
N VAL A 163 3.09 0.35 18.62
CA VAL A 163 3.84 1.46 19.18
C VAL A 163 5.23 1.00 19.59
N ILE A 164 6.23 1.79 19.21
CA ILE A 164 7.64 1.59 19.54
C ILE A 164 8.02 2.53 20.68
N GLU A 165 8.34 1.98 21.84
CA GLU A 165 8.87 2.73 22.97
C GLU A 165 10.41 2.67 22.96
N VAL A 166 11.07 3.82 23.00
CA VAL A 166 12.53 3.94 22.91
C VAL A 166 13.19 4.25 24.25
N GLY A 167 14.48 3.97 24.34
CA GLY A 167 15.31 4.36 25.45
C GLY A 167 15.67 5.85 25.44
N GLU A 168 16.47 6.27 26.43
CA GLU A 168 16.96 7.66 26.54
C GLU A 168 17.84 8.09 25.36
N ASP A 169 18.45 7.12 24.66
CA ASP A 169 19.24 7.34 23.45
C ASP A 169 18.38 7.63 22.19
N GLY A 170 17.06 7.50 22.31
CA GLY A 170 16.11 7.71 21.22
C GLY A 170 16.18 6.67 20.09
N LYS A 171 17.06 5.67 20.20
CA LYS A 171 17.31 4.67 19.12
C LYS A 171 17.01 3.24 19.54
N ARG A 172 17.43 2.81 20.73
CA ARG A 172 17.19 1.45 21.19
C ARG A 172 15.72 1.26 21.57
N ILE A 173 15.10 0.25 21.04
CA ILE A 173 13.71 -0.10 21.37
C ILE A 173 13.70 -0.79 22.74
N ARG A 174 12.90 -0.27 23.68
CA ARG A 174 12.64 -0.84 24.99
C ARG A 174 11.42 -1.74 25.02
N ALA A 175 10.38 -1.35 24.28
CA ALA A 175 9.16 -2.14 24.15
C ALA A 175 8.53 -1.95 22.78
N PHE A 176 7.88 -2.99 22.30
CA PHE A 176 7.02 -2.97 21.12
C PHE A 176 5.64 -3.46 21.54
N ARG A 177 4.64 -2.58 21.47
CA ARG A 177 3.30 -2.84 22.00
C ARG A 177 2.24 -2.67 20.92
N GLU A 178 1.46 -3.71 20.69
CA GLU A 178 0.37 -3.67 19.71
C GLU A 178 -0.84 -2.93 20.28
N LYS A 179 -1.19 -1.79 19.70
CA LYS A 179 -2.38 -0.98 20.01
C LYS A 179 -2.60 -0.67 21.50
N PRO A 180 -1.61 -0.11 22.17
CA PRO A 180 -1.72 0.18 23.59
C PRO A 180 -2.67 1.36 23.83
N THR A 181 -3.45 1.29 24.91
CA THR A 181 -4.31 2.39 25.37
C THR A 181 -3.62 3.32 26.38
N ASP A 182 -2.43 2.92 26.83
CA ASP A 182 -1.61 3.58 27.85
C ASP A 182 -0.20 3.84 27.32
N ALA A 183 -0.08 4.22 26.05
CA ALA A 183 1.20 4.56 25.42
C ALA A 183 1.84 5.77 26.09
N VAL A 184 3.18 5.78 26.13
CA VAL A 184 3.98 6.91 26.60
C VAL A 184 4.56 7.64 25.40
N GLY A 185 4.54 8.98 25.42
CA GLY A 185 5.12 9.81 24.38
C GLY A 185 6.64 9.71 24.29
N LEU A 186 7.19 10.18 23.18
CA LEU A 186 8.62 10.15 22.94
C LEU A 186 9.38 11.10 23.90
N PRO A 187 10.62 10.78 24.26
CA PRO A 187 11.43 11.63 25.16
C PRO A 187 11.64 13.06 24.63
N ASP A 188 11.75 13.22 23.31
CA ASP A 188 11.95 14.50 22.62
C ASP A 188 10.63 15.17 22.18
N ALA A 189 9.51 14.43 22.16
CA ALA A 189 8.19 14.89 21.76
C ALA A 189 7.08 14.15 22.55
N PRO A 190 6.72 14.60 23.76
CA PRO A 190 5.79 13.89 24.64
C PRO A 190 4.38 13.68 24.09
N ASP A 191 3.96 14.48 23.10
CA ASP A 191 2.66 14.38 22.43
C ASP A 191 2.68 13.45 21.21
N GLU A 192 3.85 12.83 20.90
CA GLU A 192 4.05 11.94 19.75
C GLU A 192 4.49 10.54 20.22
N ILE A 193 4.23 9.56 19.36
CA ILE A 193 4.73 8.18 19.46
C ILE A 193 5.45 7.79 18.18
N TYR A 194 6.29 6.74 18.23
CA TYR A 194 6.66 6.02 17.03
C TYR A 194 5.63 4.93 16.75
N ALA A 195 4.88 5.08 15.65
CA ALA A 195 4.07 4.02 15.07
C ALA A 195 4.94 3.17 14.13
N SER A 196 4.89 1.87 14.27
CA SER A 196 5.60 0.95 13.37
C SER A 196 5.02 1.02 11.95
N MET A 197 5.88 1.24 10.97
CA MET A 197 5.48 1.22 9.55
C MET A 197 5.34 -0.21 8.98
N GLY A 198 5.67 -1.26 9.75
CA GLY A 198 5.73 -2.62 9.22
C GLY A 198 6.91 -2.85 8.27
N ASN A 199 7.91 -2.00 8.34
CA ASN A 199 9.13 -2.04 7.53
C ASN A 199 10.33 -2.33 8.43
N TYR A 200 11.06 -3.40 8.11
CA TYR A 200 12.15 -3.91 8.92
C TYR A 200 13.40 -4.17 8.09
N VAL A 201 14.57 -3.94 8.69
CA VAL A 201 15.87 -4.43 8.19
C VAL A 201 16.47 -5.35 9.23
N PHE A 202 16.87 -6.53 8.82
CA PHE A 202 17.46 -7.55 9.71
C PHE A 202 18.88 -7.90 9.29
N THR A 203 19.73 -8.15 10.26
CA THR A 203 20.87 -9.03 10.06
C THR A 203 20.34 -10.44 9.79
N THR A 204 20.78 -11.08 8.71
CA THR A 204 20.21 -12.38 8.26
C THR A 204 20.22 -13.44 9.36
N ARG A 205 21.31 -13.53 10.14
CA ARG A 205 21.41 -14.47 11.25
C ARG A 205 20.34 -14.22 12.30
N ALA A 206 20.14 -12.96 12.73
CA ALA A 206 19.15 -12.60 13.74
C ALA A 206 17.73 -12.95 13.29
N LEU A 207 17.40 -12.69 12.01
CA LEU A 207 16.11 -13.07 11.43
C LEU A 207 15.91 -14.58 11.46
N CYS A 208 16.86 -15.36 10.95
CA CYS A 208 16.73 -16.82 10.88
C CYS A 208 16.58 -17.45 12.28
N GLU A 209 17.42 -17.06 13.24
CA GLU A 209 17.34 -17.56 14.62
C GLU A 209 16.00 -17.21 15.29
N ALA A 210 15.48 -15.97 15.06
CA ALA A 210 14.23 -15.54 15.64
C ALA A 210 13.02 -16.30 15.06
N VAL A 211 12.95 -16.45 13.73
CA VAL A 211 11.83 -17.16 13.08
C VAL A 211 11.86 -18.67 13.32
N GLU A 212 13.05 -19.28 13.43
CA GLU A 212 13.16 -20.71 13.83
C GLU A 212 12.66 -20.94 15.26
N ARG A 213 13.02 -20.05 16.18
CA ARG A 213 12.55 -20.12 17.57
C ARG A 213 11.04 -19.93 17.66
N ASP A 214 10.50 -18.94 16.94
CA ASP A 214 9.07 -18.67 16.88
C ASP A 214 8.28 -19.85 16.28
N ALA A 215 8.79 -20.47 15.22
CA ALA A 215 8.17 -21.62 14.57
C ALA A 215 8.07 -22.87 15.50
N ALA A 216 8.91 -22.97 16.52
CA ALA A 216 8.85 -24.03 17.54
C ALA A 216 7.80 -23.74 18.64
N ASP A 217 7.36 -22.50 18.78
CA ASP A 217 6.37 -22.07 19.78
C ASP A 217 4.95 -22.21 19.23
N LYS A 218 4.24 -23.27 19.70
CA LYS A 218 2.85 -23.53 19.29
C LYS A 218 1.84 -22.49 19.81
N THR A 219 2.23 -21.62 20.72
CA THR A 219 1.36 -20.56 21.27
C THR A 219 1.52 -19.25 20.55
N SER A 220 2.55 -19.12 19.71
CA SER A 220 2.82 -17.93 18.93
C SER A 220 1.76 -17.70 17.85
N LYS A 221 1.52 -16.44 17.52
CA LYS A 221 0.74 -16.02 16.34
C LYS A 221 1.57 -16.02 15.05
N HIS A 222 2.85 -16.30 15.15
CA HIS A 222 3.81 -16.30 14.05
C HIS A 222 3.80 -14.99 13.23
N ASP A 223 3.71 -13.87 13.94
CA ASP A 223 3.64 -12.53 13.36
C ASP A 223 4.93 -11.73 13.59
N MET A 224 5.36 -10.95 12.58
CA MET A 224 6.59 -10.17 12.69
C MET A 224 6.50 -9.15 13.84
N GLY A 225 5.46 -8.31 13.84
CA GLY A 225 5.27 -7.29 14.87
C GLY A 225 4.90 -7.86 16.23
N GLY A 226 4.05 -8.89 16.26
CA GLY A 226 3.54 -9.48 17.50
C GLY A 226 4.45 -10.50 18.16
N SER A 227 5.41 -11.10 17.43
CA SER A 227 6.24 -12.20 17.96
C SER A 227 7.73 -11.93 17.76
N ILE A 228 8.19 -11.64 16.53
CA ILE A 228 9.62 -11.55 16.20
C ILE A 228 10.25 -10.28 16.78
N ILE A 229 9.62 -9.12 16.55
CA ILE A 229 10.16 -7.86 17.05
C ILE A 229 10.24 -7.84 18.57
N PRO A 230 9.18 -8.20 19.35
CA PRO A 230 9.28 -8.29 20.81
C PRO A 230 10.41 -9.22 21.29
N MET A 231 10.60 -10.37 20.65
CA MET A 231 11.68 -11.30 20.99
C MET A 231 13.08 -10.66 20.83
N LEU A 232 13.31 -9.88 19.76
CA LEU A 232 14.58 -9.18 19.56
C LEU A 232 14.74 -7.95 20.47
N VAL A 233 13.64 -7.30 20.83
CA VAL A 233 13.62 -6.23 21.84
C VAL A 233 14.08 -6.78 23.21
N GLU A 234 13.54 -7.91 23.64
CA GLU A 234 13.95 -8.57 24.89
C GLU A 234 15.44 -8.95 24.93
N ARG A 235 16.02 -9.29 23.77
CA ARG A 235 17.46 -9.53 23.63
C ARG A 235 18.30 -8.26 23.59
N GLY A 236 17.68 -7.08 23.51
CA GLY A 236 18.38 -5.80 23.34
C GLY A 236 18.99 -5.64 21.94
N GLU A 237 18.47 -6.33 20.93
CA GLU A 237 18.98 -6.35 19.56
C GLU A 237 18.14 -5.49 18.58
N ALA A 238 17.20 -4.69 19.08
CA ALA A 238 16.26 -3.94 18.27
C ALA A 238 16.48 -2.42 18.37
N ASN A 239 16.56 -1.75 17.21
CA ASN A 239 16.66 -0.29 17.08
C ASN A 239 15.50 0.26 16.24
N VAL A 240 15.18 1.54 16.41
CA VAL A 240 14.25 2.29 15.57
C VAL A 240 15.02 3.16 14.57
N TYR A 241 14.52 3.23 13.36
CA TYR A 241 14.87 4.22 12.35
C TYR A 241 13.74 5.26 12.28
N ASP A 242 14.02 6.53 12.60
CA ASP A 242 13.02 7.61 12.49
C ASP A 242 12.79 7.92 11.00
N PHE A 243 11.60 7.62 10.51
CA PHE A 243 11.25 7.87 9.11
C PHE A 243 11.28 9.35 8.72
N LYS A 244 11.20 10.26 9.69
CA LYS A 244 11.37 11.70 9.49
C LYS A 244 12.74 12.05 8.89
N ASP A 245 13.76 11.26 9.18
CA ASP A 245 15.12 11.46 8.69
C ASP A 245 15.35 10.92 7.28
N ASN A 246 14.35 10.26 6.70
CA ASN A 246 14.46 9.70 5.34
C ASN A 246 14.31 10.78 4.28
N GLU A 247 15.33 10.96 3.48
CA GLU A 247 15.34 11.92 2.38
C GLU A 247 15.26 11.20 1.04
N VAL A 248 14.33 11.64 0.22
CA VAL A 248 14.10 11.07 -1.12
C VAL A 248 14.39 12.14 -2.16
N PRO A 249 15.13 11.84 -3.24
CA PRO A 249 15.34 12.78 -4.34
C PRO A 249 14.02 13.37 -4.85
N GLY A 250 14.00 14.68 -5.09
CA GLY A 250 12.82 15.41 -5.58
C GLY A 250 11.69 15.58 -4.55
N SER A 251 11.88 15.15 -3.29
CA SER A 251 10.91 15.43 -2.23
C SER A 251 11.02 16.86 -1.71
N THR A 252 9.93 17.34 -1.13
CA THR A 252 9.82 18.65 -0.49
C THR A 252 9.52 18.47 1.01
N ASP A 253 9.60 19.54 1.80
CA ASP A 253 9.25 19.48 3.23
C ASP A 253 7.80 19.02 3.47
N ARG A 254 6.94 19.12 2.46
CA ARG A 254 5.53 18.72 2.55
C ARG A 254 5.33 17.21 2.49
N ASP A 255 6.06 16.52 1.61
CA ASP A 255 5.94 15.08 1.42
C ASP A 255 6.97 14.27 2.24
N ARG A 256 7.84 14.97 2.99
CA ARG A 256 8.75 14.35 3.93
C ARG A 256 7.96 13.65 5.05
N GLY A 257 8.29 12.37 5.31
CA GLY A 257 7.60 11.59 6.32
C GLY A 257 6.16 11.21 5.98
N TYR A 258 5.72 11.38 4.72
CA TYR A 258 4.40 10.91 4.32
C TYR A 258 4.37 9.38 4.27
N TRP A 259 3.52 8.83 5.09
CA TRP A 259 3.17 7.41 5.10
C TRP A 259 1.69 7.28 5.45
N ARG A 260 0.96 6.42 4.74
CA ARG A 260 -0.46 6.21 5.01
C ARG A 260 -0.83 4.74 4.92
N ASP A 261 -1.38 4.20 6.02
CA ASP A 261 -2.14 2.95 5.97
C ASP A 261 -3.50 3.23 5.34
N VAL A 262 -3.71 2.70 4.15
CA VAL A 262 -5.00 2.75 3.44
C VAL A 262 -5.81 1.49 3.80
N GLY A 263 -5.96 1.24 5.09
CA GLY A 263 -6.58 0.04 5.64
C GLY A 263 -8.11 0.06 5.71
N THR A 264 -8.75 1.23 5.57
CA THR A 264 -10.20 1.40 5.57
C THR A 264 -10.66 2.06 4.27
N LEU A 265 -11.97 1.95 3.95
CA LEU A 265 -12.55 2.61 2.76
C LEU A 265 -12.37 4.13 2.81
N ASP A 266 -12.53 4.73 3.99
CA ASP A 266 -12.37 6.17 4.17
C ASP A 266 -10.92 6.59 3.99
N SER A 267 -9.95 5.93 4.64
CA SER A 267 -8.53 6.24 4.48
C SER A 267 -8.04 6.02 3.05
N PHE A 268 -8.58 5.02 2.36
CA PHE A 268 -8.32 4.77 0.95
C PHE A 268 -8.87 5.88 0.05
N TYR A 269 -10.08 6.35 0.31
CA TYR A 269 -10.69 7.46 -0.41
C TYR A 269 -9.93 8.77 -0.18
N ASP A 270 -9.62 9.09 1.07
CA ASP A 270 -8.90 10.33 1.42
C ASP A 270 -7.50 10.37 0.80
N ALA A 271 -6.82 9.23 0.74
CA ALA A 271 -5.52 9.13 0.08
C ALA A 271 -5.62 9.40 -1.43
N HIS A 272 -6.73 9.02 -2.08
CA HIS A 272 -6.99 9.37 -3.47
C HIS A 272 -7.30 10.85 -3.67
N MET A 273 -8.11 11.42 -2.77
CA MET A 273 -8.48 12.84 -2.85
C MET A 273 -7.28 13.76 -2.61
N ASP A 274 -6.31 13.33 -1.80
CA ASP A 274 -5.04 14.05 -1.64
C ASP A 274 -4.29 14.20 -2.97
N LEU A 275 -4.26 13.16 -3.82
CA LEU A 275 -3.53 13.18 -5.10
C LEU A 275 -4.00 14.26 -6.08
N ILE A 276 -5.27 14.67 -6.00
CA ILE A 276 -5.86 15.67 -6.89
C ILE A 276 -5.86 17.10 -6.31
N ASN A 277 -5.38 17.27 -5.09
CA ASN A 277 -5.18 18.59 -4.52
C ASN A 277 -4.18 19.40 -5.35
N VAL A 278 -4.35 20.72 -5.39
CA VAL A 278 -3.39 21.63 -6.03
C VAL A 278 -1.98 21.47 -5.46
N HIS A 279 -1.93 21.18 -4.17
CA HIS A 279 -0.70 20.90 -3.44
C HIS A 279 -0.83 19.59 -2.66
N PRO A 280 -0.73 18.43 -3.33
CA PRO A 280 -0.87 17.15 -2.67
C PRO A 280 0.25 16.95 -1.64
N VAL A 281 -0.05 16.24 -0.56
CA VAL A 281 1.00 15.81 0.38
C VAL A 281 1.82 14.73 -0.30
N PHE A 282 1.18 13.73 -0.92
CA PHE A 282 1.89 12.73 -1.73
C PHE A 282 1.91 13.14 -3.20
N ASN A 283 3.06 13.65 -3.67
CA ASN A 283 3.21 14.11 -5.05
C ASN A 283 3.60 12.97 -6.00
N LEU A 284 2.66 12.46 -6.81
CA LEU A 284 2.94 11.45 -7.85
C LEU A 284 3.88 11.95 -8.96
N TYR A 285 4.01 13.27 -9.15
CA TYR A 285 4.83 13.90 -10.20
C TYR A 285 6.28 14.14 -9.79
N ASN A 286 6.77 13.43 -8.77
CA ASN A 286 8.19 13.37 -8.47
C ASN A 286 8.88 12.40 -9.45
N PHE A 287 9.53 12.93 -10.48
CA PHE A 287 10.23 12.17 -11.51
C PHE A 287 11.65 11.75 -11.13
N GLU A 288 12.20 12.27 -10.03
CA GLU A 288 13.52 11.87 -9.53
C GLU A 288 13.46 10.58 -8.70
N TRP A 289 12.26 10.27 -8.14
CA TRP A 289 11.95 9.03 -7.43
C TRP A 289 10.57 8.52 -7.83
N PRO A 290 10.41 8.06 -9.09
CA PRO A 290 9.10 7.74 -9.64
C PRO A 290 8.48 6.50 -9.00
N ILE A 291 7.15 6.43 -9.02
CA ILE A 291 6.42 5.19 -8.77
C ILE A 291 6.22 4.49 -10.11
N TYR A 292 6.78 3.29 -10.25
CA TYR A 292 6.65 2.47 -11.45
C TYR A 292 5.39 1.63 -11.40
N THR A 293 4.79 1.42 -12.56
CA THR A 293 3.67 0.48 -12.74
C THR A 293 3.58 0.04 -14.20
N GLU A 294 2.66 -0.88 -14.49
CA GLU A 294 2.35 -1.26 -15.86
C GLU A 294 1.80 -0.06 -16.65
N GLN A 295 2.39 0.21 -17.80
CA GLN A 295 1.90 1.21 -18.76
C GLN A 295 1.36 0.51 -20.01
N PRO A 296 0.07 0.13 -20.03
CA PRO A 296 -0.53 -0.47 -21.22
C PRO A 296 -0.53 0.55 -22.36
N PRO A 297 -0.44 0.09 -23.64
CA PRO A 297 -0.44 0.96 -24.79
C PRO A 297 -1.85 1.49 -25.10
N TYR A 298 -2.44 2.22 -24.16
CA TYR A 298 -3.72 2.88 -24.35
C TYR A 298 -3.56 4.21 -25.06
N PRO A 299 -4.54 4.61 -25.90
CA PRO A 299 -4.54 5.95 -26.48
C PRO A 299 -4.69 7.02 -25.39
N PRO A 300 -4.30 8.28 -25.67
CA PRO A 300 -4.55 9.39 -24.76
C PRO A 300 -6.02 9.49 -24.32
N ALA A 301 -6.26 10.10 -23.16
CA ALA A 301 -7.62 10.45 -22.72
C ALA A 301 -8.28 11.39 -23.72
N LYS A 302 -9.57 11.18 -24.00
CA LYS A 302 -10.32 11.92 -25.01
C LYS A 302 -11.51 12.65 -24.40
N PHE A 303 -11.58 13.96 -24.66
CA PHE A 303 -12.70 14.81 -24.31
C PHE A 303 -13.47 15.19 -25.56
N VAL A 304 -14.77 14.97 -25.60
CA VAL A 304 -15.58 15.19 -26.80
C VAL A 304 -16.83 15.96 -26.50
N HIS A 305 -17.33 16.61 -27.55
CA HIS A 305 -18.39 17.60 -27.60
C HIS A 305 -17.99 18.96 -27.03
N ALA A 306 -18.39 19.98 -27.69
CA ALA A 306 -18.22 21.39 -27.32
C ALA A 306 -19.39 22.23 -27.91
N TRP A 307 -20.62 21.73 -27.72
CA TRP A 307 -21.80 22.36 -28.26
C TRP A 307 -22.79 22.71 -27.15
N GLY A 308 -23.05 23.98 -26.90
CA GLY A 308 -23.89 24.47 -25.83
C GLY A 308 -23.40 23.95 -24.46
N GLU A 309 -24.29 23.40 -23.69
CA GLU A 309 -23.96 22.78 -22.39
C GLU A 309 -23.36 21.37 -22.51
N ARG A 310 -23.44 20.76 -23.69
CA ARG A 310 -22.84 19.45 -23.95
C ARG A 310 -21.36 19.57 -24.18
N VAL A 311 -20.59 19.69 -23.12
CA VAL A 311 -19.13 19.81 -23.16
C VAL A 311 -18.51 18.73 -22.31
N GLY A 312 -17.59 17.91 -22.91
CA GLY A 312 -16.80 16.94 -22.16
C GLY A 312 -15.64 17.65 -21.44
N ARG A 313 -15.66 17.69 -20.11
CA ARG A 313 -14.61 18.35 -19.31
C ARG A 313 -14.34 17.63 -18.00
N ALA A 314 -13.10 17.75 -17.54
CA ALA A 314 -12.68 17.34 -16.20
C ALA A 314 -11.98 18.53 -15.53
N VAL A 315 -12.29 18.76 -14.25
CA VAL A 315 -11.77 19.86 -13.43
C VAL A 315 -11.23 19.29 -12.13
N SER A 316 -10.05 19.74 -11.69
CA SER A 316 -9.40 19.25 -10.47
C SER A 316 -9.38 17.72 -10.38
N SER A 317 -9.06 17.05 -11.49
CA SER A 317 -9.21 15.61 -11.64
C SER A 317 -8.00 14.99 -12.36
N MET A 318 -7.69 13.75 -12.05
CA MET A 318 -6.72 12.95 -12.78
C MET A 318 -7.45 12.04 -13.77
N VAL A 319 -7.09 12.09 -15.06
CA VAL A 319 -7.73 11.28 -16.11
C VAL A 319 -6.68 10.43 -16.82
N SER A 320 -6.78 9.12 -16.64
CA SER A 320 -5.83 8.15 -17.19
C SER A 320 -6.05 7.84 -18.67
N PRO A 321 -5.03 7.32 -19.39
CA PRO A 321 -5.13 6.97 -20.81
C PRO A 321 -6.27 5.99 -21.13
N GLY A 322 -6.79 6.07 -22.37
CA GLY A 322 -7.89 5.22 -22.83
C GLY A 322 -9.28 5.66 -22.38
N SER A 323 -9.37 6.70 -21.54
CA SER A 323 -10.66 7.20 -21.02
C SER A 323 -11.31 8.16 -21.99
N VAL A 324 -12.66 8.18 -21.99
CA VAL A 324 -13.46 9.09 -22.82
C VAL A 324 -14.48 9.82 -21.96
N ILE A 325 -14.38 11.14 -21.92
CA ILE A 325 -15.33 12.04 -21.26
C ILE A 325 -16.19 12.69 -22.34
N SER A 326 -17.44 12.25 -22.47
CA SER A 326 -18.30 12.55 -23.61
C SER A 326 -19.45 13.47 -23.22
N GLY A 327 -19.29 14.78 -23.40
CA GLY A 327 -20.33 15.76 -23.13
C GLY A 327 -20.86 15.69 -21.69
N SER A 328 -19.98 15.54 -20.73
CA SER A 328 -20.23 15.33 -19.32
C SER A 328 -19.25 16.12 -18.45
N LEU A 329 -19.56 16.30 -17.19
CA LEU A 329 -18.73 16.99 -16.21
C LEU A 329 -18.12 15.96 -15.24
N VAL A 330 -16.82 16.02 -15.07
CA VAL A 330 -16.08 15.26 -14.05
C VAL A 330 -15.32 16.25 -13.17
N GLU A 331 -15.56 16.22 -11.87
CA GLU A 331 -14.94 17.15 -10.91
C GLU A 331 -14.35 16.41 -9.73
N ASN A 332 -13.20 16.89 -9.24
CA ASN A 332 -12.55 16.37 -8.03
C ASN A 332 -12.47 14.83 -8.01
N SER A 333 -12.11 14.22 -9.13
CA SER A 333 -12.23 12.77 -9.31
C SER A 333 -10.97 12.14 -9.90
N ILE A 334 -10.80 10.85 -9.61
CA ILE A 334 -9.74 10.03 -10.22
C ILE A 334 -10.38 9.05 -11.21
N VAL A 335 -9.99 9.18 -12.46
CA VAL A 335 -10.50 8.38 -13.57
C VAL A 335 -9.40 7.45 -14.08
N ALA A 336 -9.52 6.17 -13.76
CA ALA A 336 -8.59 5.13 -14.19
C ALA A 336 -8.73 4.81 -15.70
N PRO A 337 -7.83 3.99 -16.29
CA PRO A 337 -7.85 3.71 -17.73
C PRO A 337 -9.18 3.11 -18.24
N LYS A 338 -9.51 3.41 -19.49
CA LYS A 338 -10.70 2.90 -20.22
C LYS A 338 -12.05 3.27 -19.61
N VAL A 339 -12.12 4.22 -18.70
CA VAL A 339 -13.38 4.73 -18.18
C VAL A 339 -14.12 5.49 -19.29
N LYS A 340 -15.42 5.30 -19.36
CA LYS A 340 -16.30 6.05 -20.28
C LYS A 340 -17.37 6.77 -19.47
N VAL A 341 -17.43 8.10 -19.61
CA VAL A 341 -18.48 8.93 -19.03
C VAL A 341 -19.33 9.49 -20.18
N HIS A 342 -20.59 9.06 -20.23
CA HIS A 342 -21.50 9.45 -21.31
C HIS A 342 -22.16 10.81 -21.06
N SER A 343 -22.73 11.38 -22.12
CA SER A 343 -23.25 12.75 -22.14
C SER A 343 -24.25 13.03 -21.03
N TRP A 344 -24.18 14.24 -20.49
CA TRP A 344 -25.06 14.75 -19.43
C TRP A 344 -24.86 14.09 -18.06
N ALA A 345 -23.89 13.18 -17.95
CA ALA A 345 -23.55 12.65 -16.63
C ALA A 345 -22.74 13.67 -15.83
N HIS A 346 -22.88 13.59 -14.51
CA HIS A 346 -22.12 14.39 -13.56
C HIS A 346 -21.39 13.47 -12.57
N VAL A 347 -20.09 13.57 -12.50
CA VAL A 347 -19.22 12.81 -11.60
C VAL A 347 -18.47 13.78 -10.72
N GLU A 348 -18.61 13.65 -9.40
CA GLU A 348 -18.02 14.55 -8.42
C GLU A 348 -17.43 13.76 -7.25
N GLY A 349 -16.15 14.01 -6.90
CA GLY A 349 -15.49 13.37 -5.76
C GLY A 349 -15.49 11.84 -5.88
N ALA A 350 -15.21 11.29 -7.06
CA ALA A 350 -15.30 9.85 -7.29
C ALA A 350 -13.94 9.22 -7.65
N VAL A 351 -13.76 7.97 -7.25
CA VAL A 351 -12.67 7.10 -7.71
C VAL A 351 -13.26 6.07 -8.65
N LEU A 352 -13.06 6.25 -9.95
CA LEU A 352 -13.54 5.36 -10.99
C LEU A 352 -12.40 4.44 -11.44
N MET A 353 -12.48 3.15 -11.11
CA MET A 353 -11.46 2.17 -11.49
C MET A 353 -11.56 1.75 -12.97
N GLU A 354 -10.58 0.99 -13.44
CA GLU A 354 -10.43 0.63 -14.85
C GLU A 354 -11.72 0.04 -15.46
N GLY A 355 -12.12 0.61 -16.62
CA GLY A 355 -13.23 0.10 -17.42
C GLY A 355 -14.62 0.44 -16.90
N VAL A 356 -14.75 1.31 -15.88
CA VAL A 356 -16.05 1.82 -15.40
C VAL A 356 -16.76 2.57 -16.52
N GLN A 357 -18.07 2.36 -16.64
CA GLN A 357 -18.93 3.07 -17.58
C GLN A 357 -20.03 3.81 -16.82
N ILE A 358 -20.14 5.12 -17.04
CA ILE A 358 -21.19 5.97 -16.47
C ILE A 358 -22.18 6.31 -17.57
N GLY A 359 -23.43 5.90 -17.40
CA GLY A 359 -24.53 6.12 -18.33
C GLY A 359 -24.90 7.57 -18.50
N ARG A 360 -25.72 7.87 -19.51
CA ARG A 360 -26.21 9.23 -19.79
C ARG A 360 -27.05 9.71 -18.59
N HIS A 361 -26.96 11.00 -18.27
CA HIS A 361 -27.71 11.64 -17.19
C HIS A 361 -27.50 11.03 -15.79
N ALA A 362 -26.56 10.09 -15.62
CA ALA A 362 -26.25 9.52 -14.33
C ALA A 362 -25.49 10.54 -13.45
N VAL A 363 -25.73 10.48 -12.15
CA VAL A 363 -25.05 11.29 -11.13
C VAL A 363 -24.27 10.37 -10.20
N VAL A 364 -22.97 10.62 -10.06
CA VAL A 364 -22.09 9.88 -9.15
C VAL A 364 -21.35 10.84 -8.25
N ARG A 365 -21.60 10.76 -6.94
CA ARG A 365 -20.97 11.63 -5.96
C ARG A 365 -20.33 10.84 -4.83
N ARG A 366 -19.13 11.27 -4.39
CA ARG A 366 -18.41 10.70 -3.23
C ARG A 366 -18.45 9.16 -3.23
N ALA A 367 -17.95 8.56 -4.31
CA ALA A 367 -18.07 7.12 -4.53
C ALA A 367 -16.78 6.48 -5.00
N ILE A 368 -16.60 5.19 -4.71
CA ILE A 368 -15.56 4.32 -5.25
C ILE A 368 -16.25 3.25 -6.10
N LEU A 369 -16.05 3.30 -7.41
CA LEU A 369 -16.57 2.30 -8.34
C LEU A 369 -15.45 1.38 -8.80
N ASP A 370 -15.53 0.11 -8.44
CA ASP A 370 -14.51 -0.88 -8.78
C ASP A 370 -14.55 -1.26 -10.28
N LYS A 371 -13.57 -2.02 -10.72
CA LYS A 371 -13.34 -2.38 -12.13
C LYS A 371 -14.59 -2.88 -12.84
N ASN A 372 -14.81 -2.34 -14.06
CA ASN A 372 -15.89 -2.72 -14.95
C ASN A 372 -17.32 -2.55 -14.38
N VAL A 373 -17.50 -1.72 -13.36
CA VAL A 373 -18.83 -1.34 -12.90
C VAL A 373 -19.52 -0.54 -14.01
N HIS A 374 -20.76 -0.88 -14.28
CA HIS A 374 -21.61 -0.18 -15.24
C HIS A 374 -22.76 0.52 -14.50
N VAL A 375 -22.75 1.84 -14.55
CA VAL A 375 -23.83 2.69 -14.00
C VAL A 375 -24.80 2.96 -15.14
N PRO A 376 -26.10 2.57 -15.03
CA PRO A 376 -27.06 2.77 -16.09
C PRO A 376 -27.44 4.25 -16.29
N GLU A 377 -28.16 4.52 -17.38
CA GLU A 377 -28.68 5.87 -17.66
C GLU A 377 -29.60 6.35 -16.54
N GLY A 378 -29.40 7.61 -16.10
CA GLY A 378 -30.21 8.26 -15.10
C GLY A 378 -30.03 7.77 -13.66
N ALA A 379 -29.14 6.79 -13.41
CA ALA A 379 -28.90 6.31 -12.06
C ALA A 379 -28.20 7.35 -11.18
N GLU A 380 -28.57 7.36 -9.91
CA GLU A 380 -27.99 8.24 -8.89
C GLU A 380 -27.23 7.40 -7.84
N ILE A 381 -25.98 7.79 -7.58
CA ILE A 381 -25.07 7.17 -6.60
C ILE A 381 -24.47 8.27 -5.73
N GLY A 382 -24.54 8.13 -4.42
CA GLY A 382 -24.03 9.12 -3.47
C GLY A 382 -24.88 10.39 -3.38
N VAL A 383 -26.12 10.36 -3.89
CA VAL A 383 -27.10 11.45 -3.81
C VAL A 383 -28.05 11.23 -2.62
N ASP A 384 -28.56 10.01 -2.48
CA ASP A 384 -29.39 9.57 -1.36
C ASP A 384 -28.71 8.42 -0.62
N LEU A 385 -28.00 8.74 0.46
CA LEU A 385 -27.23 7.76 1.21
C LEU A 385 -28.09 6.69 1.89
N GLU A 386 -29.34 7.00 2.26
CA GLU A 386 -30.21 6.00 2.88
C GLU A 386 -30.64 4.95 1.85
N LYS A 387 -30.94 5.38 0.64
CA LYS A 387 -31.22 4.49 -0.50
C LYS A 387 -29.96 3.68 -0.88
N ASP A 388 -28.78 4.30 -0.85
CA ASP A 388 -27.53 3.63 -1.19
C ASP A 388 -27.12 2.58 -0.14
N ARG A 389 -27.34 2.81 1.15
CA ARG A 389 -27.07 1.84 2.22
C ARG A 389 -27.88 0.54 2.09
N GLN A 390 -29.03 0.59 1.46
CA GLN A 390 -29.85 -0.60 1.20
C GLN A 390 -29.31 -1.46 0.07
N ARG A 391 -28.49 -0.89 -0.83
CA ARG A 391 -28.03 -1.52 -2.06
C ARG A 391 -26.52 -1.78 -2.10
N TYR A 392 -25.73 -0.91 -1.47
CA TYR A 392 -24.28 -0.87 -1.58
C TYR A 392 -23.61 -0.76 -0.21
N THR A 393 -22.30 -0.97 -0.18
CA THR A 393 -21.49 -0.64 0.99
C THR A 393 -21.34 0.88 1.06
N VAL A 394 -21.66 1.47 2.23
CA VAL A 394 -21.40 2.88 2.52
C VAL A 394 -20.50 2.95 3.73
N SER A 395 -19.37 3.67 3.62
CA SER A 395 -18.41 3.85 4.71
C SER A 395 -18.96 4.74 5.82
N ASP A 396 -18.25 4.83 6.94
CA ASP A 396 -18.61 5.66 8.08
C ASP A 396 -18.72 7.15 7.68
N ASN A 397 -17.85 7.62 6.78
CA ASN A 397 -17.85 8.99 6.26
C ASN A 397 -18.81 9.19 5.06
N GLY A 398 -19.65 8.22 4.74
CA GLY A 398 -20.66 8.33 3.68
C GLY A 398 -20.11 8.16 2.27
N ILE A 399 -19.01 7.42 2.09
CA ILE A 399 -18.50 7.06 0.76
C ILE A 399 -19.20 5.80 0.26
N VAL A 400 -19.86 5.90 -0.88
CA VAL A 400 -20.52 4.75 -1.52
C VAL A 400 -19.52 3.91 -2.25
N VAL A 401 -19.48 2.59 -1.98
CA VAL A 401 -18.52 1.68 -2.61
C VAL A 401 -19.24 0.57 -3.33
N ILE A 402 -19.01 0.48 -4.65
CA ILE A 402 -19.59 -0.55 -5.51
C ILE A 402 -18.47 -1.48 -5.96
N GLY A 403 -18.56 -2.74 -5.54
CA GLY A 403 -17.56 -3.78 -5.82
C GLY A 403 -17.60 -4.26 -7.27
N LYS A 404 -16.52 -4.89 -7.69
CA LYS A 404 -16.39 -5.50 -9.02
C LYS A 404 -17.48 -6.52 -9.27
N GLY A 405 -18.15 -6.40 -10.43
CA GLY A 405 -19.25 -7.30 -10.84
C GLY A 405 -20.57 -7.06 -10.12
N GLN A 406 -20.64 -6.10 -9.22
CA GLN A 406 -21.90 -5.68 -8.59
C GLN A 406 -22.76 -4.93 -9.60
N ARG A 407 -24.04 -5.30 -9.68
CA ARG A 407 -24.99 -4.64 -10.57
C ARG A 407 -25.47 -3.33 -9.95
N VAL A 408 -25.47 -2.27 -10.75
CA VAL A 408 -26.11 -1.00 -10.42
C VAL A 408 -27.49 -0.98 -11.07
N GLU A 409 -28.49 -0.69 -10.25
CA GLU A 409 -29.87 -0.50 -10.70
C GLU A 409 -30.18 0.98 -10.92
N PRO A 410 -31.06 1.31 -11.86
CA PRO A 410 -31.48 2.69 -12.10
C PRO A 410 -32.11 3.39 -10.88
#